data_9151e574bc15de0e0ce7bfd89b617e1b
#
_entry.id   9151e574bc15de0e0ce7bfd89b617e1b
#
_cell.length_a   1.000
_cell.length_b   1.000
_cell.length_c   1.000
_cell.angle_alpha   90.00
_cell.angle_beta   90.00
_cell.angle_gamma   90.00
#
_symmetry.space_group_name_H-M   'P 1'
#
loop_
_entity.id
_entity.type
_entity.pdbx_description
1 polymer ?
#
loop_
_entity_poly.entity_id
_entity_poly.type
_entity_poly.pdbx_seq_one_letter_code
_entity_poly.pdbx_strand_id
1 'polypeptide(L)'
;LAMAEAGNSRPASGAEHHISHYLEMWFVAQKKRVPLHGIKVGLGTLVSAYLYEALERDGVAFRGAEETYRAAKMIPPPDELARTLQRLGAPVRFSALGISRELFREAVSRAHTVRPRFTVLSLLDELGLMQRYLPELEERFY
;
A
#
# COMPACT_ATOMS: atom_id res chain seq x y z
N LEU A 1 -12.99 7.87 12.18
CA LEU A 1 -12.55 7.49 12.44
C LEU A 1 -12.02 6.82 12.94
N ALA A 2 -12.44 6.45 13.12
CA ALA A 2 -11.91 5.54 13.81
C ALA A 2 -10.61 5.41 13.58
N MET A 3 -10.19 5.88 12.94
CA MET A 3 -9.01 5.77 12.75
C MET A 3 -8.42 6.44 13.66
N ALA A 4 -8.90 7.19 13.99
CA ALA A 4 -8.24 7.85 14.83
C ALA A 4 -8.24 7.37 16.02
N GLU A 5 -8.76 6.86 16.19
CA GLU A 5 -8.64 6.49 17.06
C GLU A 5 -7.84 5.90 17.30
N ALA A 6 -7.48 6.17 17.25
CA ALA A 6 -6.64 5.77 17.55
C ALA A 6 -5.94 5.22 17.08
N GLY A 7 -5.74 5.71 16.58
CA GLY A 7 -4.95 5.13 15.93
C GLY A 7 -5.52 4.12 15.26
N ASN A 8 -6.44 4.33 14.82
CA ASN A 8 -6.98 3.37 14.31
C ASN A 8 -6.81 3.14 12.95
N SER A 9 -5.82 3.66 12.33
CA SER A 9 -5.40 3.23 11.05
C SER A 9 -4.80 1.86 11.13
N ARG A 10 -4.80 1.28 12.34
CA ARG A 10 -4.25 0.04 12.48
C ARG A 10 -4.82 -1.00 11.65
N PRO A 11 -6.09 -1.04 11.32
CA PRO A 11 -6.63 -2.09 10.47
C PRO A 11 -5.94 -2.17 9.12
N ALA A 12 -5.38 -1.08 8.66
CA ALA A 12 -4.71 -1.08 7.39
C ALA A 12 -3.26 -1.54 7.47
N SER A 13 -2.80 -1.96 8.63
CA SER A 13 -1.48 -2.53 8.85
C SER A 13 -0.31 -1.56 8.68
N GLY A 14 -0.52 -0.37 8.20
CA GLY A 14 0.53 0.63 8.06
C GLY A 14 1.25 0.66 6.73
N ALA A 15 1.07 -0.34 5.90
CA ALA A 15 1.76 -0.38 4.60
C ALA A 15 1.38 0.81 3.73
N GLU A 16 0.10 1.19 3.76
CA GLU A 16 -0.38 2.32 2.96
C GLU A 16 0.27 3.62 3.42
N HIS A 17 0.53 3.77 4.70
CA HIS A 17 1.20 4.96 5.21
C HIS A 17 2.68 4.96 4.84
N HIS A 18 3.30 3.81 4.78
CA HIS A 18 4.70 3.72 4.36
C HIS A 18 4.85 4.13 2.90
N ILE A 19 3.95 3.66 2.04
CA ILE A 19 3.97 4.04 0.62
C ILE A 19 3.72 5.55 0.49
N SER A 20 2.72 6.05 1.21
CA SER A 20 2.39 7.47 1.18
C SER A 20 3.58 8.31 1.62
N HIS A 21 4.24 7.90 2.70
CA HIS A 21 5.38 8.64 3.23
C HIS A 21 6.58 8.62 2.28
N TYR A 22 6.83 7.47 1.67
CA TYR A 22 7.91 7.35 0.70
C TYR A 22 7.70 8.32 -0.46
N LEU A 23 6.47 8.35 -0.99
CA LEU A 23 6.16 9.26 -2.09
C LEU A 23 6.24 10.71 -1.65
N GLU A 24 5.78 11.02 -0.45
CA GLU A 24 5.85 12.38 0.06
C GLU A 24 7.29 12.87 0.12
N MET A 25 8.19 12.04 0.64
CA MET A 25 9.60 12.39 0.70
C MET A 25 10.16 12.65 -0.70
N TRP A 26 9.74 11.85 -1.67
CA TRP A 26 10.21 12.04 -3.04
C TRP A 26 9.72 13.36 -3.61
N PHE A 27 8.42 13.67 -3.45
CA PHE A 27 7.87 14.92 -3.96
C PHE A 27 8.57 16.12 -3.32
N VAL A 28 8.80 16.07 -2.02
CA VAL A 28 9.48 17.16 -1.32
C VAL A 28 10.91 17.30 -1.84
N ALA A 29 11.62 16.19 -2.03
CA ALA A 29 12.99 16.25 -2.52
C ALA A 29 13.07 16.81 -3.93
N GLN A 30 12.05 16.57 -4.76
CA GLN A 30 11.98 17.10 -6.11
C GLN A 30 11.42 18.51 -6.17
N LYS A 31 11.05 19.08 -5.01
CA LYS A 31 10.43 20.41 -4.91
C LYS A 31 9.16 20.49 -5.74
N LYS A 32 8.39 19.41 -5.76
CA LYS A 32 7.12 19.34 -6.45
C LYS A 32 5.99 19.38 -5.46
N ARG A 33 4.82 19.78 -5.94
CA ARG A 33 3.65 19.84 -5.09
C ARG A 33 3.26 18.43 -4.65
N VAL A 34 3.14 18.23 -3.34
CA VAL A 34 2.81 16.93 -2.78
C VAL A 34 1.31 16.66 -2.98
N PRO A 35 0.93 15.50 -3.52
CA PRO A 35 -0.48 15.16 -3.63
C PRO A 35 -1.13 15.06 -2.26
N LEU A 36 -2.44 15.19 -2.21
CA LEU A 36 -3.17 15.12 -0.96
C LEU A 36 -2.90 13.81 -0.25
N HIS A 37 -2.76 13.89 1.07
CA HIS A 37 -2.46 12.71 1.90
C HIS A 37 -3.48 11.59 1.69
N GLY A 38 -4.77 11.94 1.71
CA GLY A 38 -5.81 10.93 1.54
C GLY A 38 -5.73 10.19 0.22
N ILE A 39 -5.30 10.87 -0.83
CA ILE A 39 -5.16 10.24 -2.14
C ILE A 39 -4.01 9.23 -2.11
N LYS A 40 -2.88 9.62 -1.52
CA LYS A 40 -1.72 8.73 -1.43
C LYS A 40 -2.05 7.51 -0.56
N VAL A 41 -2.73 7.74 0.56
CA VAL A 41 -3.10 6.65 1.45
C VAL A 41 -4.13 5.73 0.80
N GLY A 42 -5.10 6.32 0.07
CA GLY A 42 -6.09 5.51 -0.65
C GLY A 42 -5.44 4.57 -1.65
N LEU A 43 -4.48 5.08 -2.43
CA LEU A 43 -3.77 4.26 -3.40
C LEU A 43 -2.93 3.19 -2.69
N GLY A 44 -2.27 3.57 -1.59
CA GLY A 44 -1.49 2.60 -0.81
C GLY A 44 -2.37 1.51 -0.22
N THR A 45 -3.61 1.85 0.16
CA THR A 45 -4.54 0.87 0.70
C THR A 45 -4.95 -0.15 -0.36
N LEU A 46 -5.09 0.29 -1.62
CA LEU A 46 -5.38 -0.63 -2.71
C LEU A 46 -4.24 -1.65 -2.87
N VAL A 47 -3.00 -1.19 -2.79
CA VAL A 47 -1.85 -2.08 -2.88
C VAL A 47 -1.87 -3.08 -1.74
N SER A 48 -2.09 -2.61 -0.51
CA SER A 48 -2.14 -3.51 0.65
C SER A 48 -3.23 -4.55 0.51
N ALA A 49 -4.44 -4.12 0.13
CA ALA A 49 -5.56 -5.03 -0.01
C ALA A 49 -5.28 -6.10 -1.07
N TYR A 50 -4.69 -5.67 -2.18
CA TYR A 50 -4.37 -6.63 -3.24
C TYR A 50 -3.32 -7.63 -2.78
N LEU A 51 -2.30 -7.17 -2.05
CA LEU A 51 -1.26 -8.06 -1.58
C LEU A 51 -1.78 -9.09 -0.59
N TYR A 52 -2.67 -8.68 0.31
CA TYR A 52 -3.26 -9.65 1.24
C TYR A 52 -4.06 -10.70 0.50
N GLU A 53 -4.85 -10.28 -0.48
CA GLU A 53 -5.64 -11.21 -1.27
C GLU A 53 -4.74 -12.15 -2.07
N ALA A 54 -3.69 -11.62 -2.68
CA ALA A 54 -2.77 -12.41 -3.48
C ALA A 54 -2.02 -13.43 -2.63
N LEU A 55 -1.55 -13.00 -1.46
CA LEU A 55 -0.84 -13.91 -0.57
C LEU A 55 -1.74 -15.05 -0.09
N GLU A 56 -2.99 -14.73 0.22
CA GLU A 56 -3.93 -15.75 0.64
C GLU A 56 -4.26 -16.70 -0.51
N ARG A 57 -4.47 -16.14 -1.70
CA ARG A 57 -4.73 -16.94 -2.89
C ARG A 57 -3.60 -17.93 -3.16
N ASP A 58 -2.37 -17.49 -2.95
CA ASP A 58 -1.19 -18.30 -3.24
C ASP A 58 -0.74 -19.17 -2.06
N GLY A 59 -1.50 -19.18 -0.98
CA GLY A 59 -1.21 -20.03 0.16
C GLY A 59 0.02 -19.64 0.96
N VAL A 60 0.43 -18.38 0.92
CA VAL A 60 1.59 -17.92 1.66
C VAL A 60 1.23 -17.80 3.13
N ALA A 61 2.03 -18.41 4.00
CA ALA A 61 1.77 -18.36 5.43
C ALA A 61 2.21 -17.04 6.04
N PHE A 62 1.41 -16.53 6.98
CA PHE A 62 1.76 -15.32 7.72
C PHE A 62 2.45 -15.68 9.03
N ARG A 63 3.25 -16.73 9.00
CA ARG A 63 3.92 -17.17 10.21
C ARG A 63 4.83 -16.09 10.74
N GLY A 64 4.69 -15.74 12.01
CA GLY A 64 5.44 -14.65 12.59
C GLY A 64 4.90 -13.27 12.26
N ALA A 65 3.78 -13.22 11.52
CA ALA A 65 3.15 -11.96 11.15
C ALA A 65 1.65 -12.02 11.42
N GLU A 66 1.26 -12.63 12.51
CA GLU A 66 -0.14 -12.85 12.85
C GLU A 66 -0.92 -11.54 12.97
N GLU A 67 -0.28 -10.52 13.51
CA GLU A 67 -0.95 -9.22 13.67
C GLU A 67 -1.22 -8.62 12.29
N THR A 68 -0.27 -8.75 11.37
CA THR A 68 -0.45 -8.29 10.00
C THR A 68 -1.60 -9.02 9.34
N TYR A 69 -1.69 -10.32 9.57
CA TYR A 69 -2.76 -11.13 9.00
C TYR A 69 -4.12 -10.70 9.57
N ARG A 70 -4.18 -10.46 10.88
CA ARG A 70 -5.44 -10.02 11.48
C ARG A 70 -5.88 -8.67 10.93
N ALA A 71 -4.93 -7.76 10.70
CA ALA A 71 -5.24 -6.48 10.10
C ALA A 71 -5.80 -6.66 8.68
N ALA A 72 -5.27 -7.63 7.96
CA ALA A 72 -5.73 -7.90 6.60
C ALA A 72 -7.20 -8.26 6.55
N LYS A 73 -7.68 -8.95 7.57
CA LYS A 73 -9.08 -9.37 7.59
C LYS A 73 -10.05 -8.22 7.75
N MET A 74 -9.55 -7.05 8.12
CA MET A 74 -10.40 -5.88 8.32
C MET A 74 -10.43 -4.98 7.09
N ILE A 75 -9.67 -5.31 6.06
CA ILE A 75 -9.61 -4.50 4.85
C ILE A 75 -10.54 -5.10 3.80
N PRO A 76 -11.41 -4.30 3.18
CA PRO A 76 -12.28 -4.82 2.12
C PRO A 76 -11.46 -5.30 0.92
N PRO A 77 -12.03 -6.16 0.08
CA PRO A 77 -11.33 -6.60 -1.13
C PRO A 77 -10.92 -5.43 -2.01
N PRO A 78 -9.83 -5.56 -2.76
CA PRO A 78 -9.33 -4.43 -3.55
C PRO A 78 -10.33 -3.91 -4.58
N ASP A 79 -11.14 -4.77 -5.19
CA ASP A 79 -12.12 -4.30 -6.16
C ASP A 79 -13.19 -3.44 -5.51
N GLU A 80 -13.61 -3.80 -4.32
CA GLU A 80 -14.60 -3.03 -3.58
C GLU A 80 -14.04 -1.68 -3.18
N LEU A 81 -12.80 -1.66 -2.71
CA LEU A 81 -12.13 -0.41 -2.36
C LEU A 81 -11.99 0.50 -3.57
N ALA A 82 -11.60 -0.08 -4.71
CA ALA A 82 -11.43 0.70 -5.93
C ALA A 82 -12.75 1.36 -6.34
N ARG A 83 -13.85 0.61 -6.26
CA ARG A 83 -15.15 1.17 -6.59
C ARG A 83 -15.54 2.31 -5.65
N THR A 84 -15.24 2.14 -4.37
CA THR A 84 -15.53 3.19 -3.38
C THR A 84 -14.75 4.46 -3.69
N LEU A 85 -13.45 4.31 -3.97
CA LEU A 85 -12.62 5.46 -4.30
C LEU A 85 -13.10 6.14 -5.56
N GLN A 86 -13.48 5.37 -6.58
CA GLN A 86 -13.99 5.94 -7.82
C GLN A 86 -15.27 6.74 -7.60
N ARG A 87 -16.15 6.23 -6.76
CA ARG A 87 -17.40 6.95 -6.45
C ARG A 87 -17.12 8.27 -5.74
N LEU A 88 -16.02 8.35 -5.01
CA LEU A 88 -15.62 9.57 -4.33
C LEU A 88 -14.82 10.51 -5.24
N GLY A 89 -14.58 10.12 -6.47
CA GLY A 89 -13.81 10.92 -7.39
C GLY A 89 -12.30 10.82 -7.19
N ALA A 90 -11.85 9.83 -6.41
CA ALA A 90 -10.43 9.67 -6.15
C ALA A 90 -9.79 8.78 -7.21
N PRO A 91 -8.49 8.97 -7.50
CA PRO A 91 -7.81 8.12 -8.46
C PRO A 91 -7.60 6.71 -7.89
N VAL A 92 -7.55 5.72 -8.77
CA VAL A 92 -7.28 4.35 -8.39
C VAL A 92 -6.00 3.84 -9.05
N ARG A 93 -5.22 4.73 -9.65
CA ARG A 93 -3.94 4.39 -10.25
C ARG A 93 -2.90 5.42 -9.86
N PHE A 94 -1.68 4.93 -9.59
CA PHE A 94 -0.59 5.82 -9.17
C PHE A 94 -0.13 6.73 -10.30
N SER A 95 -0.36 6.34 -11.56
CA SER A 95 0.00 7.22 -12.68
C SER A 95 -0.71 8.57 -12.60
N ALA A 96 -1.87 8.62 -11.94
CA ALA A 96 -2.59 9.87 -11.77
C ALA A 96 -1.83 10.87 -10.91
N LEU A 97 -0.82 10.42 -10.16
CA LEU A 97 0.01 11.31 -9.35
C LEU A 97 1.14 11.95 -10.15
N GLY A 98 1.29 11.57 -11.42
CA GLY A 98 2.36 12.11 -12.24
C GLY A 98 3.72 11.48 -11.96
N ILE A 99 3.76 10.32 -11.36
CA ILE A 99 5.02 9.62 -11.09
C ILE A 99 5.30 8.60 -12.19
N SER A 100 6.57 8.21 -12.32
CA SER A 100 6.97 7.24 -13.33
C SER A 100 6.73 5.82 -12.84
N ARG A 101 6.76 4.86 -13.78
CA ARG A 101 6.68 3.45 -13.41
C ARG A 101 7.83 3.06 -12.50
N GLU A 102 9.01 3.59 -12.80
CA GLU A 102 10.20 3.29 -12.00
C GLU A 102 10.01 3.75 -10.57
N LEU A 103 9.45 4.95 -10.38
CA LEU A 103 9.21 5.45 -9.03
C LEU A 103 8.15 4.63 -8.33
N PHE A 104 7.11 4.20 -9.06
CA PHE A 104 6.10 3.34 -8.47
C PHE A 104 6.73 2.04 -7.94
N ARG A 105 7.55 1.40 -8.78
CA ARG A 105 8.22 0.15 -8.37
C ARG A 105 9.12 0.37 -7.18
N GLU A 106 9.86 1.47 -7.20
CA GLU A 106 10.77 1.79 -6.11
C GLU A 106 9.99 2.02 -4.82
N ALA A 107 8.91 2.79 -4.89
CA ALA A 107 8.10 3.09 -3.71
C ALA A 107 7.55 1.83 -3.07
N VAL A 108 6.98 0.93 -3.88
CA VAL A 108 6.42 -0.31 -3.34
C VAL A 108 7.52 -1.19 -2.76
N SER A 109 8.66 -1.27 -3.44
CA SER A 109 9.73 -2.17 -3.02
C SER A 109 10.47 -1.68 -1.79
N ARG A 110 10.52 -0.37 -1.57
CA ARG A 110 11.34 0.20 -0.52
C ARG A 110 10.57 0.92 0.59
N ALA A 111 9.25 1.02 0.47
CA ALA A 111 8.47 1.76 1.46
C ALA A 111 8.62 1.17 2.86
N HIS A 112 8.85 -0.14 2.97
CA HIS A 112 8.98 -0.77 4.27
C HIS A 112 10.21 -0.28 5.05
N THR A 113 11.13 0.42 4.39
CA THR A 113 12.33 0.91 5.07
C THR A 113 12.13 2.28 5.70
N VAL A 114 11.00 2.95 5.44
CA VAL A 114 10.83 4.32 5.97
C VAL A 114 10.55 4.38 7.47
N ARG A 115 10.05 3.29 8.03
CA ARG A 115 9.81 3.22 9.47
C ARG A 115 10.02 1.81 9.94
N PRO A 116 10.41 1.63 11.22
CA PRO A 116 10.68 0.29 11.76
C PRO A 116 9.42 -0.44 12.17
N ARG A 117 8.38 -0.41 11.36
CA ARG A 117 7.16 -1.11 11.63
C ARG A 117 7.00 -2.23 10.61
N PHE A 118 6.68 -3.42 11.08
CA PHE A 118 6.49 -4.57 10.21
C PHE A 118 5.13 -4.50 9.54
N THR A 119 5.11 -4.57 8.21
CA THR A 119 3.88 -4.52 7.41
C THR A 119 3.92 -5.64 6.39
N VAL A 120 2.87 -5.72 5.55
CA VAL A 120 2.85 -6.71 4.49
C VAL A 120 4.02 -6.51 3.53
N LEU A 121 4.47 -5.27 3.35
CA LEU A 121 5.64 -5.02 2.49
C LEU A 121 6.91 -5.60 3.10
N SER A 122 7.04 -5.50 4.43
CA SER A 122 8.17 -6.11 5.12
C SER A 122 8.15 -7.63 4.95
N LEU A 123 6.95 -8.20 5.02
CA LEU A 123 6.79 -9.64 4.87
C LEU A 123 7.22 -10.08 3.47
N LEU A 124 6.80 -9.36 2.44
CA LEU A 124 7.21 -9.69 1.08
C LEU A 124 8.72 -9.62 0.90
N ASP A 125 9.33 -8.58 1.49
CA ASP A 125 10.78 -8.44 1.37
C ASP A 125 11.50 -9.59 2.07
N GLU A 126 11.05 -9.93 3.28
CA GLU A 126 11.66 -11.01 4.05
C GLU A 126 11.55 -12.35 3.34
N LEU A 127 10.43 -12.61 2.70
CA LEU A 127 10.21 -13.87 2.01
C LEU A 127 10.77 -13.89 0.60
N GLY A 128 11.32 -12.78 0.12
CA GLY A 128 11.87 -12.69 -1.22
C GLY A 128 10.79 -12.72 -2.30
N LEU A 129 9.58 -12.26 -1.96
CA LEU A 129 8.45 -12.34 -2.89
C LEU A 129 8.10 -11.03 -3.59
N MET A 130 8.82 -9.96 -3.28
CA MET A 130 8.48 -8.65 -3.86
C MET A 130 8.47 -8.71 -5.38
N GLN A 131 9.49 -9.34 -5.97
CA GLN A 131 9.60 -9.40 -7.42
C GLN A 131 8.50 -10.23 -8.06
N ARG A 132 7.89 -11.13 -7.29
CA ARG A 132 6.81 -11.94 -7.81
C ARG A 132 5.52 -11.13 -7.98
N TYR A 133 5.23 -10.24 -7.02
CA TYR A 133 3.98 -9.52 -7.03
C TYR A 133 4.06 -8.13 -7.67
N LEU A 134 5.27 -7.58 -7.78
CA LEU A 134 5.43 -6.24 -8.32
C LEU A 134 4.84 -6.06 -9.73
N PRO A 135 5.04 -7.01 -10.66
CA PRO A 135 4.44 -6.86 -11.99
C PRO A 135 2.91 -6.80 -11.94
N GLU A 136 2.29 -7.60 -11.07
CA GLU A 136 0.83 -7.59 -10.94
C GLU A 136 0.35 -6.25 -10.38
N LEU A 137 1.07 -5.72 -9.39
CA LEU A 137 0.72 -4.44 -8.81
C LEU A 137 0.85 -3.32 -9.83
N GLU A 138 1.90 -3.38 -10.64
CA GLU A 138 2.12 -2.35 -11.65
C GLU A 138 1.03 -2.36 -12.71
N GLU A 139 0.67 -3.53 -13.18
CA GLU A 139 -0.37 -3.66 -14.18
C GLU A 139 -1.70 -3.15 -13.65
N ARG A 140 -1.97 -3.43 -12.40
CA ARG A 140 -3.27 -3.15 -11.83
C ARG A 140 -3.42 -1.73 -11.30
N PHE A 141 -2.36 -1.19 -10.70
CA PHE A 141 -2.47 0.08 -9.98
C PHE A 141 -1.56 1.19 -10.49
N TYR A 142 -0.67 0.93 -11.41
CA TYR A 142 0.07 2.04 -12.00
C TYR A 142 -0.71 2.65 -13.12
#